data_5efae15138bb3b00075fbe7ff1904828
#
_entry.id   5efae15138bb3b00075fbe7ff1904828
#
_cell.length_a   1.000
_cell.length_b   1.000
_cell.length_c   1.000
_cell.angle_alpha   90.00
_cell.angle_beta   90.00
_cell.angle_gamma   90.00
#
_symmetry.space_group_name_H-M   'P 1'
#
loop_
_entity.id
_entity.type
_entity.pdbx_description
1 polymer ?
#
loop_
_entity_poly.entity_id
_entity_poly.type
_entity_poly.pdbx_seq_one_letter_code
_entity_poly.pdbx_strand_id
1 'polypeptide(L)'
;FRSRRAPAAPFVTKTDGWLNLALKRIIKMAADGGYDRVAFSTGEQQAERYDLSKSVASVRWENTVGDTVKLTVTDFSNRNIIDREMPSTKVDDYIGKEIGDKIRGAIADGRYSGGFSGDGLKVGGEGMKAFYDQIVPNAAKALLKKLGGGQMAAIRLQGSASRDALAAKVYGRGETY
;
A
#
# COMPACT_ATOMS: atom_id res chain seq x y z
N PHE A 1 -24.50 -14.26 -10.77
CA PHE A 1 -23.92 -12.89 -10.78
C PHE A 1 -22.65 -12.91 -11.61
N ARG A 2 -22.69 -12.30 -12.81
CA ARG A 2 -21.47 -12.10 -13.62
C ARG A 2 -20.57 -11.12 -12.86
N SER A 3 -19.40 -11.60 -12.42
CA SER A 3 -18.31 -10.77 -11.93
C SER A 3 -17.99 -9.71 -13.00
N ARG A 4 -18.32 -8.45 -12.74
CA ARG A 4 -17.89 -7.33 -13.57
C ARG A 4 -16.42 -7.12 -13.31
N ARG A 5 -15.57 -7.92 -13.95
CA ARG A 5 -14.14 -7.60 -14.04
C ARG A 5 -14.03 -6.28 -14.79
N ALA A 6 -13.24 -5.37 -14.24
CA ALA A 6 -12.87 -4.17 -14.99
C ALA A 6 -12.32 -4.60 -16.36
N PRO A 7 -12.71 -3.93 -17.45
CA PRO A 7 -12.21 -4.28 -18.77
C PRO A 7 -10.68 -4.19 -18.77
N ALA A 8 -10.03 -5.15 -19.43
CA ALA A 8 -8.58 -5.10 -19.61
C ALA A 8 -8.25 -3.87 -20.48
N ALA A 9 -7.76 -2.82 -19.86
CA ALA A 9 -7.33 -1.63 -20.56
C ALA A 9 -5.82 -1.72 -20.85
N PRO A 10 -5.34 -1.18 -21.96
CA PRO A 10 -3.92 -1.05 -22.20
C PRO A 10 -3.29 -0.27 -21.05
N PHE A 11 -2.10 -0.69 -20.62
CA PHE A 11 -1.31 -0.12 -19.51
C PHE A 11 -1.72 -0.48 -18.08
N VAL A 12 -2.86 -1.12 -17.81
CA VAL A 12 -3.26 -1.47 -16.43
C VAL A 12 -2.87 -2.90 -16.02
N THR A 13 -2.41 -3.74 -16.94
CA THR A 13 -2.05 -5.14 -16.68
C THR A 13 -0.64 -5.31 -16.10
N LYS A 14 0.22 -4.31 -16.23
CA LYS A 14 1.59 -4.31 -15.71
C LYS A 14 1.86 -3.06 -14.91
N THR A 15 2.53 -3.21 -13.76
CA THR A 15 2.88 -2.09 -12.86
C THR A 15 3.60 -0.97 -13.60
N ASP A 16 4.60 -1.28 -14.40
CA ASP A 16 5.37 -0.29 -15.16
C ASP A 16 4.49 0.51 -16.15
N GLY A 17 3.51 -0.12 -16.75
CA GLY A 17 2.61 0.52 -17.71
C GLY A 17 1.78 1.62 -17.06
N TRP A 18 1.00 1.27 -16.04
CA TRP A 18 0.11 2.23 -15.38
C TRP A 18 0.91 3.26 -14.56
N LEU A 19 2.02 2.86 -13.94
CA LEU A 19 2.87 3.78 -13.17
C LEU A 19 3.46 4.86 -14.06
N ASN A 20 4.03 4.49 -15.22
CA ASN A 20 4.56 5.46 -16.18
C ASN A 20 3.47 6.40 -16.70
N LEU A 21 2.26 5.90 -16.95
CA LEU A 21 1.13 6.73 -17.37
C LEU A 21 0.74 7.72 -16.28
N ALA A 22 0.64 7.26 -15.02
CA ALA A 22 0.32 8.09 -13.88
C ALA A 22 1.38 9.17 -13.63
N LEU A 23 2.66 8.81 -13.66
CA LEU A 23 3.78 9.76 -13.50
C LEU A 23 3.78 10.82 -14.58
N LYS A 24 3.60 10.44 -15.86
CA LYS A 24 3.48 11.42 -16.96
C LYS A 24 2.33 12.39 -16.73
N ARG A 25 1.17 11.89 -16.30
CA ARG A 25 0.01 12.73 -16.02
C ARG A 25 0.28 13.70 -14.87
N ILE A 26 0.88 13.22 -13.77
CA ILE A 26 1.21 14.05 -12.61
C ILE A 26 2.22 15.14 -12.98
N ILE A 27 3.30 14.78 -13.69
CA ILE A 27 4.31 15.74 -14.14
C ILE A 27 3.69 16.79 -15.07
N LYS A 28 2.84 16.36 -16.03
CA LYS A 28 2.14 17.30 -16.89
C LYS A 28 1.23 18.24 -16.10
N MET A 29 0.46 17.73 -15.13
CA MET A 29 -0.40 18.56 -14.29
C MET A 29 0.40 19.55 -13.47
N ALA A 30 1.55 19.14 -12.93
CA ALA A 30 2.43 20.03 -12.20
C ALA A 30 2.98 21.15 -13.10
N ALA A 31 3.45 20.81 -14.30
CA ALA A 31 3.95 21.79 -15.27
C ALA A 31 2.85 22.75 -15.74
N ASP A 32 1.66 22.26 -16.08
CA ASP A 32 0.52 23.07 -16.48
C ASP A 32 0.04 24.00 -15.35
N GLY A 33 0.17 23.55 -14.08
CA GLY A 33 -0.19 24.31 -12.89
C GLY A 33 0.89 25.26 -12.38
N GLY A 34 2.05 25.34 -13.03
CA GLY A 34 3.18 26.17 -12.61
C GLY A 34 3.88 25.68 -11.36
N TYR A 35 3.79 24.39 -11.04
CA TYR A 35 4.50 23.80 -9.90
C TYR A 35 5.91 23.37 -10.30
N ASP A 36 6.89 23.75 -9.50
CA ASP A 36 8.29 23.39 -9.71
C ASP A 36 8.62 21.97 -9.25
N ARG A 37 7.79 21.40 -8.39
CA ARG A 37 8.08 20.15 -7.70
C ARG A 37 6.84 19.26 -7.55
N VAL A 38 7.10 17.95 -7.59
CA VAL A 38 6.12 16.90 -7.24
C VAL A 38 6.70 16.07 -6.11
N ALA A 39 5.97 15.94 -5.00
CA ALA A 39 6.37 15.12 -3.86
C ALA A 39 5.61 13.80 -3.82
N PHE A 40 6.29 12.74 -3.42
CA PHE A 40 5.69 11.42 -3.18
C PHE A 40 5.99 11.00 -1.74
N SER A 41 5.03 10.32 -1.10
CA SER A 41 5.24 9.70 0.20
C SER A 41 6.28 8.59 0.14
N THR A 42 6.95 8.33 1.25
CA THR A 42 7.84 7.18 1.40
C THR A 42 7.05 5.89 1.62
N GLY A 43 7.70 4.74 1.43
CA GLY A 43 7.13 3.43 1.72
C GLY A 43 6.76 3.29 3.20
N GLU A 44 7.57 3.85 4.10
CA GLU A 44 7.28 3.85 5.53
C GLU A 44 5.99 4.61 5.87
N GLN A 45 5.80 5.82 5.31
CA GLN A 45 4.58 6.59 5.49
C GLN A 45 3.34 5.87 4.96
N GLN A 46 3.47 5.16 3.85
CA GLN A 46 2.37 4.36 3.33
C GLN A 46 2.12 3.12 4.19
N ALA A 47 3.16 2.43 4.63
CA ALA A 47 3.03 1.31 5.56
C ALA A 47 2.33 1.72 6.86
N GLU A 48 2.72 2.87 7.45
CA GLU A 48 2.06 3.40 8.65
C GLU A 48 0.59 3.76 8.45
N ARG A 49 0.23 4.24 7.25
CA ARG A 49 -1.15 4.59 6.92
C ARG A 49 -2.08 3.37 6.86
N TYR A 50 -1.53 2.22 6.47
CA TYR A 50 -2.24 0.95 6.35
C TYR A 50 -1.98 -0.02 7.50
N ASP A 51 -1.37 0.47 8.59
CA ASP A 51 -1.09 -0.33 9.78
C ASP A 51 -2.40 -0.68 10.52
N LEU A 52 -2.80 -1.93 10.42
CA LEU A 52 -4.01 -2.44 11.07
C LEU A 52 -3.95 -2.32 12.58
N SER A 53 -2.74 -2.35 13.18
CA SER A 53 -2.58 -2.22 14.64
C SER A 53 -3.09 -0.89 15.19
N LYS A 54 -3.25 0.13 14.33
CA LYS A 54 -3.81 1.45 14.70
C LYS A 54 -5.35 1.48 14.66
N SER A 55 -5.96 0.54 13.97
CA SER A 55 -7.40 0.52 13.70
C SER A 55 -8.15 -0.60 14.42
N VAL A 56 -7.48 -1.73 14.69
CA VAL A 56 -8.08 -2.91 15.32
C VAL A 56 -7.21 -3.45 16.44
N ALA A 57 -7.84 -3.97 17.48
CA ALA A 57 -7.16 -4.55 18.63
C ALA A 57 -6.69 -5.98 18.35
N SER A 58 -7.52 -6.76 17.64
CA SER A 58 -7.17 -8.14 17.32
C SER A 58 -7.87 -8.63 16.05
N VAL A 59 -7.23 -9.59 15.40
CA VAL A 59 -7.77 -10.43 14.35
C VAL A 59 -7.67 -11.87 14.81
N ARG A 60 -8.80 -12.59 14.84
CA ARG A 60 -8.85 -14.03 15.10
C ARG A 60 -9.38 -14.75 13.89
N TRP A 61 -8.88 -15.93 13.66
CA TRP A 61 -9.34 -16.78 12.59
C TRP A 61 -9.50 -18.22 13.06
N GLU A 62 -10.45 -18.93 12.47
CA GLU A 62 -10.72 -20.34 12.69
C GLU A 62 -11.02 -21.00 11.35
N ASN A 63 -10.32 -22.08 11.04
CA ASN A 63 -10.59 -22.89 9.87
C ASN A 63 -11.78 -23.79 10.18
N THR A 64 -12.89 -23.65 9.45
CA THR A 64 -14.13 -24.37 9.75
C THR A 64 -14.24 -25.65 8.93
N VAL A 65 -14.65 -25.55 7.68
CA VAL A 65 -14.82 -26.72 6.80
C VAL A 65 -14.18 -26.41 5.44
N GLY A 66 -13.33 -27.31 4.96
CA GLY A 66 -12.65 -27.15 3.67
C GLY A 66 -11.75 -25.93 3.65
N ASP A 67 -11.94 -25.04 2.68
CA ASP A 67 -11.18 -23.78 2.53
C ASP A 67 -11.91 -22.58 3.16
N THR A 68 -12.79 -22.82 4.15
CA THR A 68 -13.59 -21.75 4.79
C THR A 68 -12.95 -21.33 6.11
N VAL A 69 -12.82 -20.01 6.28
CA VAL A 69 -12.27 -19.38 7.48
C VAL A 69 -13.34 -18.50 8.11
N LYS A 70 -13.60 -18.70 9.40
CA LYS A 70 -14.30 -17.73 10.23
C LYS A 70 -13.32 -16.65 10.66
N LEU A 71 -13.58 -15.41 10.26
CA LEU A 71 -12.77 -14.25 10.59
C LEU A 71 -13.50 -13.36 11.59
N THR A 72 -12.86 -13.10 12.74
CA THR A 72 -13.35 -12.16 13.75
C THR A 72 -12.33 -11.05 13.96
N VAL A 73 -12.72 -9.81 13.72
CA VAL A 73 -11.89 -8.62 13.92
C VAL A 73 -12.53 -7.75 15.00
N THR A 74 -11.75 -7.39 16.00
CA THR A 74 -12.21 -6.65 17.18
C THR A 74 -11.54 -5.29 17.28
N ASP A 75 -12.30 -4.24 17.55
CA ASP A 75 -11.78 -2.90 17.80
C ASP A 75 -11.24 -2.74 19.24
N PHE A 76 -10.64 -1.58 19.54
CA PHE A 76 -10.12 -1.26 20.87
C PHE A 76 -11.21 -1.12 21.95
N SER A 77 -12.48 -1.03 21.56
CA SER A 77 -13.64 -1.04 22.46
C SER A 77 -14.21 -2.44 22.67
N ASN A 78 -13.47 -3.48 22.23
CA ASN A 78 -13.86 -4.88 22.31
C ASN A 78 -15.15 -5.23 21.53
N ARG A 79 -15.45 -4.49 20.46
CA ARG A 79 -16.60 -4.76 19.58
C ARG A 79 -16.11 -5.51 18.34
N ASN A 80 -16.84 -6.53 17.93
CA ASN A 80 -16.58 -7.20 16.67
C ASN A 80 -17.02 -6.30 15.52
N ILE A 81 -16.05 -5.83 14.74
CA ILE A 81 -16.28 -5.05 13.51
C ILE A 81 -16.39 -5.96 12.29
N ILE A 82 -15.83 -7.17 12.37
CA ILE A 82 -16.03 -8.24 11.41
C ILE A 82 -16.26 -9.52 12.22
N ASP A 83 -17.29 -10.28 11.87
CA ASP A 83 -17.54 -11.63 12.38
C ASP A 83 -18.29 -12.40 11.29
N ARG A 84 -17.55 -13.15 10.48
CA ARG A 84 -18.13 -13.88 9.36
C ARG A 84 -17.25 -15.01 8.84
N GLU A 85 -17.91 -15.98 8.19
CA GLU A 85 -17.26 -17.03 7.43
C GLU A 85 -17.06 -16.61 5.98
N MET A 86 -15.91 -16.99 5.41
CA MET A 86 -15.56 -16.74 4.03
C MET A 86 -14.50 -17.72 3.52
N PRO A 87 -14.36 -17.92 2.20
CA PRO A 87 -13.22 -18.65 1.65
C PRO A 87 -11.90 -18.01 2.06
N SER A 88 -10.86 -18.79 2.34
CA SER A 88 -9.53 -18.30 2.75
C SER A 88 -8.93 -17.30 1.76
N THR A 89 -9.26 -17.47 0.47
CA THR A 89 -8.85 -16.54 -0.61
C THR A 89 -9.50 -15.16 -0.54
N LYS A 90 -10.58 -15.00 0.24
CA LYS A 90 -11.30 -13.73 0.40
C LYS A 90 -10.90 -12.94 1.65
N VAL A 91 -10.12 -13.54 2.50
CA VAL A 91 -9.62 -12.91 3.73
C VAL A 91 -8.81 -11.64 3.42
N ASP A 92 -8.06 -11.65 2.32
CA ASP A 92 -7.25 -10.50 1.86
C ASP A 92 -8.06 -9.24 1.62
N ASP A 93 -9.31 -9.36 1.19
CA ASP A 93 -10.21 -8.23 0.90
C ASP A 93 -10.57 -7.45 2.19
N TYR A 94 -10.39 -8.05 3.37
CA TYR A 94 -10.78 -7.50 4.67
C TYR A 94 -9.60 -7.06 5.54
N ILE A 95 -8.51 -7.83 5.54
CA ILE A 95 -7.37 -7.61 6.45
C ILE A 95 -6.03 -7.50 5.73
N GLY A 96 -6.08 -7.45 4.40
CA GLY A 96 -4.89 -7.32 3.56
C GLY A 96 -4.15 -8.63 3.33
N LYS A 97 -3.41 -8.64 2.22
CA LYS A 97 -2.75 -9.84 1.69
C LYS A 97 -1.75 -10.46 2.67
N GLU A 98 -0.98 -9.65 3.38
CA GLU A 98 0.08 -10.15 4.26
C GLU A 98 -0.46 -10.97 5.43
N ILE A 99 -1.53 -10.50 6.10
CA ILE A 99 -2.21 -11.28 7.16
C ILE A 99 -2.91 -12.48 6.55
N GLY A 100 -3.56 -12.32 5.38
CA GLY A 100 -4.19 -13.43 4.68
C GLY A 100 -3.21 -14.53 4.31
N ASP A 101 -2.01 -14.20 3.82
CA ASP A 101 -0.94 -15.16 3.52
C ASP A 101 -0.47 -15.88 4.79
N LYS A 102 -0.31 -15.18 5.92
CA LYS A 102 0.03 -15.77 7.22
C LYS A 102 -1.04 -16.75 7.70
N ILE A 103 -2.33 -16.43 7.50
CA ILE A 103 -3.45 -17.34 7.84
C ILE A 103 -3.40 -18.59 6.96
N ARG A 104 -3.29 -18.43 5.63
CA ARG A 104 -3.21 -19.56 4.70
C ARG A 104 -2.01 -20.45 4.98
N GLY A 105 -0.85 -19.85 5.26
CA GLY A 105 0.34 -20.61 5.67
C GLY A 105 0.10 -21.40 6.94
N ALA A 106 -0.50 -20.80 7.96
CA ALA A 106 -0.83 -21.49 9.21
C ALA A 106 -1.81 -22.65 9.01
N ILE A 107 -2.81 -22.48 8.13
CA ILE A 107 -3.74 -23.56 7.78
C ILE A 107 -3.01 -24.69 7.04
N ALA A 108 -2.12 -24.38 6.11
CA ALA A 108 -1.31 -25.35 5.39
C ALA A 108 -0.39 -26.15 6.34
N ASP A 109 0.09 -25.49 7.41
CA ASP A 109 0.87 -26.10 8.49
C ASP A 109 0.00 -26.93 9.48
N GLY A 110 -1.30 -27.08 9.21
CA GLY A 110 -2.22 -27.88 10.01
C GLY A 110 -2.81 -27.17 11.23
N ARG A 111 -2.70 -25.85 11.33
CA ARG A 111 -3.35 -25.09 12.40
C ARG A 111 -4.82 -24.87 12.09
N TYR A 112 -5.66 -25.08 13.07
CA TYR A 112 -7.11 -24.89 12.95
C TYR A 112 -7.58 -23.48 13.34
N SER A 113 -6.80 -22.76 14.12
CA SER A 113 -7.13 -21.41 14.57
C SER A 113 -5.88 -20.62 14.93
N GLY A 114 -6.05 -19.31 15.03
CA GLY A 114 -4.99 -18.42 15.47
C GLY A 114 -5.46 -16.98 15.58
N GLY A 115 -4.52 -16.10 15.90
CA GLY A 115 -4.83 -14.69 16.01
C GLY A 115 -3.59 -13.81 15.91
N PHE A 116 -3.86 -12.53 15.63
CA PHE A 116 -2.86 -11.47 15.55
C PHE A 116 -3.31 -10.30 16.42
N SER A 117 -2.40 -9.67 17.13
CA SER A 117 -2.63 -8.45 17.92
C SER A 117 -1.34 -7.65 18.00
N GLY A 118 -1.43 -6.36 18.35
CA GLY A 118 -0.28 -5.48 18.48
C GLY A 118 0.65 -5.53 17.27
N ASP A 119 1.94 -5.84 17.49
CA ASP A 119 2.94 -5.91 16.41
C ASP A 119 2.62 -6.96 15.34
N GLY A 120 1.87 -8.01 15.66
CA GLY A 120 1.41 -9.01 14.69
C GLY A 120 0.45 -8.46 13.64
N LEU A 121 -0.17 -7.32 13.89
CA LEU A 121 -1.08 -6.61 12.99
C LEU A 121 -0.38 -5.55 12.12
N LYS A 122 0.90 -5.29 12.36
CA LYS A 122 1.69 -4.40 11.49
C LYS A 122 1.86 -5.07 10.13
N VAL A 123 1.11 -4.59 9.16
CA VAL A 123 1.11 -5.07 7.78
C VAL A 123 1.62 -3.99 6.83
N GLY A 124 2.14 -4.39 5.69
CA GLY A 124 2.49 -3.47 4.63
C GLY A 124 3.95 -3.03 4.62
N GLY A 125 4.84 -3.75 5.30
CA GLY A 125 6.24 -3.38 5.36
C GLY A 125 6.94 -3.46 4.01
N GLU A 126 7.22 -4.64 3.53
CA GLU A 126 8.16 -4.88 2.42
C GLU A 126 7.61 -4.46 1.05
N GLY A 127 6.37 -4.84 0.72
CA GLY A 127 5.78 -4.52 -0.59
C GLY A 127 5.57 -3.02 -0.79
N MET A 128 5.08 -2.32 0.23
CA MET A 128 4.92 -0.85 0.20
C MET A 128 6.26 -0.14 0.12
N LYS A 129 7.25 -0.54 0.92
CA LYS A 129 8.60 0.01 0.87
C LYS A 129 9.24 -0.22 -0.48
N ALA A 130 9.18 -1.44 -1.01
CA ALA A 130 9.70 -1.73 -2.34
C ALA A 130 9.02 -0.87 -3.43
N PHE A 131 7.70 -0.73 -3.39
CA PHE A 131 6.97 0.07 -4.38
C PHE A 131 7.32 1.56 -4.29
N TYR A 132 7.16 2.17 -3.11
CA TYR A 132 7.32 3.63 -2.96
C TYR A 132 8.79 4.07 -2.84
N ASP A 133 9.70 3.23 -2.35
CA ASP A 133 11.10 3.61 -2.15
C ASP A 133 12.01 3.16 -3.29
N GLN A 134 11.57 2.21 -4.14
CA GLN A 134 12.38 1.70 -5.24
C GLN A 134 11.67 1.84 -6.60
N ILE A 135 10.49 1.23 -6.77
CA ILE A 135 9.83 1.16 -8.08
C ILE A 135 9.42 2.55 -8.57
N VAL A 136 8.70 3.33 -7.76
CA VAL A 136 8.25 4.69 -8.12
C VAL A 136 9.45 5.61 -8.39
N PRO A 137 10.49 5.69 -7.53
CA PRO A 137 11.64 6.52 -7.79
C PRO A 137 12.42 6.14 -9.07
N ASN A 138 12.58 4.85 -9.33
CA ASN A 138 13.29 4.38 -10.52
C ASN A 138 12.51 4.72 -11.79
N ALA A 139 11.19 4.50 -11.80
CA ALA A 139 10.35 4.87 -12.93
C ALA A 139 10.36 6.39 -13.18
N ALA A 140 10.32 7.19 -12.11
CA ALA A 140 10.37 8.63 -12.23
C ALA A 140 11.73 9.12 -12.73
N LYS A 141 12.86 8.58 -12.23
CA LYS A 141 14.20 8.91 -12.77
C LYS A 141 14.31 8.60 -14.27
N ALA A 142 13.82 7.44 -14.68
CA ALA A 142 13.83 7.05 -16.08
C ALA A 142 12.97 7.99 -16.95
N LEU A 143 11.84 8.43 -16.43
CA LEU A 143 10.94 9.38 -17.10
C LEU A 143 11.58 10.77 -17.20
N LEU A 144 12.13 11.30 -16.12
CA LEU A 144 12.80 12.61 -16.08
C LEU A 144 13.97 12.65 -17.08
N LYS A 145 14.78 11.58 -17.15
CA LYS A 145 15.83 11.48 -18.16
C LYS A 145 15.29 11.58 -19.60
N LYS A 146 14.13 10.97 -19.89
CA LYS A 146 13.50 11.07 -21.22
C LYS A 146 12.90 12.44 -21.50
N LEU A 147 12.51 13.20 -20.47
CA LEU A 147 11.97 14.55 -20.60
C LEU A 147 13.07 15.64 -20.67
N GLY A 148 14.33 15.26 -20.62
CA GLY A 148 15.44 16.18 -20.80
C GLY A 148 15.92 16.87 -19.53
N GLY A 149 15.49 16.41 -18.34
CA GLY A 149 16.00 16.94 -17.08
C GLY A 149 15.08 16.71 -15.90
N GLY A 150 15.57 17.11 -14.74
CA GLY A 150 14.91 16.97 -13.44
C GLY A 150 15.74 16.15 -12.47
N GLN A 151 15.70 16.53 -11.20
CA GLN A 151 16.43 15.85 -10.15
C GLN A 151 15.49 15.29 -9.09
N MET A 152 15.88 14.19 -8.47
CA MET A 152 15.20 13.64 -7.31
C MET A 152 15.96 14.00 -6.04
N ALA A 153 15.26 14.58 -5.09
CA ALA A 153 15.79 14.90 -3.78
C ALA A 153 14.83 14.46 -2.68
N ALA A 154 15.36 14.16 -1.51
CA ALA A 154 14.54 14.00 -0.32
C ALA A 154 14.24 15.40 0.24
N ILE A 155 12.97 15.67 0.53
CA ILE A 155 12.59 16.91 1.20
C ILE A 155 11.83 16.60 2.49
N ARG A 156 11.96 17.55 3.42
CA ARG A 156 11.09 17.64 4.59
C ARG A 156 10.01 18.67 4.29
N LEU A 157 8.75 18.26 4.27
CA LEU A 157 7.64 19.21 4.20
C LEU A 157 7.49 19.82 5.59
N GLN A 158 7.66 21.15 5.68
CA GLN A 158 7.29 21.89 6.88
C GLN A 158 5.78 22.09 6.88
N GLY A 159 5.07 21.39 7.73
CA GLY A 159 3.62 21.50 7.85
C GLY A 159 3.16 21.03 9.21
N SER A 160 2.48 21.91 9.95
CA SER A 160 1.76 21.76 11.21
C SER A 160 2.12 20.53 12.09
N ALA A 161 2.60 20.83 13.26
CA ALA A 161 2.81 20.00 14.44
C ALA A 161 2.17 18.60 14.40
N SER A 162 2.84 17.65 13.80
CA SER A 162 2.71 16.24 14.07
C SER A 162 4.07 15.58 13.95
N ARG A 163 4.39 14.77 14.91
CA ARG A 163 5.70 14.37 15.39
C ARG A 163 6.60 13.55 14.47
N ASP A 164 6.25 13.37 13.22
CA ASP A 164 7.07 12.57 12.33
C ASP A 164 7.35 13.32 11.04
N ALA A 165 8.62 13.69 10.88
CA ALA A 165 9.12 14.40 9.72
C ALA A 165 8.90 13.54 8.46
N LEU A 166 7.91 13.92 7.69
CA LEU A 166 7.60 13.31 6.39
C LEU A 166 8.78 13.50 5.43
N ALA A 167 9.60 12.47 5.26
CA ALA A 167 10.56 12.45 4.16
C ALA A 167 9.81 12.16 2.86
N ALA A 168 9.56 13.18 2.05
CA ALA A 168 9.04 13.02 0.70
C ALA A 168 10.20 13.11 -0.30
N LYS A 169 10.20 12.24 -1.30
CA LYS A 169 11.13 12.35 -2.43
C LYS A 169 10.56 13.34 -3.44
N VAL A 170 11.32 14.36 -3.78
CA VAL A 170 10.89 15.46 -4.66
C VAL A 170 11.52 15.32 -6.03
N TYR A 171 10.73 15.60 -7.03
CA TYR A 171 11.14 15.66 -8.43
C TYR A 171 11.02 17.11 -8.91
N GLY A 172 12.12 17.72 -9.31
CA GLY A 172 12.15 19.09 -9.77
C GLY A 172 12.85 19.24 -11.12
N ARG A 173 12.55 20.32 -11.85
CA ARG A 173 13.40 20.79 -12.95
C ARG A 173 14.71 21.28 -12.36
N GLY A 174 15.84 20.78 -12.90
CA GLY A 174 17.12 21.36 -12.60
C GLY A 174 17.19 22.77 -13.19
N GLU A 175 17.32 23.78 -12.35
CA GLU A 175 17.79 25.06 -12.80
C GLU A 175 19.29 24.89 -13.10
N THR A 176 19.65 25.01 -14.37
CA THR A 176 21.04 25.23 -14.80
C THR A 176 21.35 26.69 -14.57
N TYR A 177 22.19 26.98 -13.59
CA TYR A 177 22.97 28.21 -13.54
C TYR A 177 24.30 27.96 -14.27
#